data_a33b4e48f90edb8b0b0ad694c04514b8
#
_entry.id   a33b4e48f90edb8b0b0ad694c04514b8
#
_cell.length_a   1.000
_cell.length_b   1.000
_cell.length_c   1.000
_cell.angle_alpha   90.00
_cell.angle_beta   90.00
_cell.angle_gamma   90.00
#
_symmetry.space_group_name_H-M   'P 1'
#
loop_
_entity.id
_entity.type
_entity.pdbx_description
1 polymer ?
#
loop_
_entity_poly.entity_id
_entity_poly.type
_entity_poly.pdbx_seq_one_letter_code
_entity_poly.pdbx_strand_id
1 'polypeptide(L)'
;MDERKGDYMDFLDFLKQRRSYRQYTGEPVEKELLDRIVEAGLLAPSGRNIKPEELIVVTDPKLLTQLSQCRKAGSQMLEGAGACIIVLGDEDKTDVWVEDCSNVILTMHYMASSLGLGSCWIQGRNRVSSTEDSTEDYIRNIFHFPKNLRLEALLSVGHIDQTLPAKEVTEELLNKVHTPKGL
;
A
#
# COMPACT_ATOMS: atom_id res chain seq x y z
N MET A 1 -7.54 39.54 3.53
CA MET A 1 -6.09 39.50 3.31
C MET A 1 -5.63 38.14 3.82
N ASP A 2 -5.43 37.24 2.89
CA ASP A 2 -5.08 35.85 3.19
C ASP A 2 -3.60 35.66 2.93
N GLU A 3 -2.80 35.72 4.01
CA GLU A 3 -1.36 35.45 3.98
C GLU A 3 -1.04 34.05 4.49
N ARG A 4 -1.71 33.03 3.95
CA ARG A 4 -1.29 31.63 4.15
C ARG A 4 -0.80 31.01 2.83
N LYS A 5 0.20 31.65 2.21
CA LYS A 5 1.10 30.96 1.26
C LYS A 5 2.22 30.29 2.06
N GLY A 6 1.90 29.25 2.82
CA GLY A 6 2.87 28.22 3.12
C GLY A 6 3.17 27.47 1.82
N ASP A 7 4.41 27.00 1.62
CA ASP A 7 4.81 26.17 0.48
C ASP A 7 4.00 24.85 0.49
N TYR A 8 2.76 24.91 0.04
CA TYR A 8 1.97 23.71 -0.22
C TYR A 8 2.45 23.13 -1.54
N MET A 9 3.09 21.95 -1.46
CA MET A 9 3.36 21.17 -2.67
C MET A 9 2.03 20.91 -3.37
N ASP A 10 1.94 21.23 -4.65
CA ASP A 10 0.79 20.89 -5.48
C ASP A 10 0.61 19.35 -5.46
N PHE A 11 -0.64 18.89 -5.32
CA PHE A 11 -0.93 17.47 -5.24
C PHE A 11 -0.48 16.70 -6.50
N LEU A 12 -0.55 17.34 -7.67
CA LEU A 12 -0.03 16.74 -8.90
C LEU A 12 1.49 16.56 -8.83
N ASP A 13 2.23 17.53 -8.30
CA ASP A 13 3.68 17.42 -8.14
C ASP A 13 4.05 16.35 -7.09
N PHE A 14 3.26 16.22 -6.03
CA PHE A 14 3.38 15.10 -5.11
C PHE A 14 3.20 13.75 -5.82
N LEU A 15 2.19 13.60 -6.68
CA LEU A 15 1.96 12.37 -7.45
C LEU A 15 3.11 12.03 -8.41
N LYS A 16 3.75 13.04 -9.02
CA LYS A 16 4.96 12.86 -9.84
C LYS A 16 6.14 12.35 -9.02
N GLN A 17 6.31 12.86 -7.79
CA GLN A 17 7.41 12.50 -6.90
C GLN A 17 7.20 11.15 -6.22
N ARG A 18 5.97 10.75 -5.92
CA ARG A 18 5.68 9.48 -5.26
C ARG A 18 6.16 8.29 -6.10
N ARG A 19 7.01 7.46 -5.49
CA ARG A 19 7.58 6.26 -6.12
C ARG A 19 7.34 5.02 -5.24
N SER A 20 7.43 3.84 -5.85
CA SER A 20 7.44 2.57 -5.11
C SER A 20 8.88 2.22 -4.76
N TYR A 21 9.22 2.28 -3.48
CA TYR A 21 10.53 1.95 -2.95
C TYR A 21 10.59 0.48 -2.53
N ARG A 22 11.69 -0.19 -2.83
CA ARG A 22 11.91 -1.61 -2.54
C ARG A 22 13.24 -1.87 -1.84
N GLN A 23 13.91 -0.81 -1.43
CA GLN A 23 15.12 -0.82 -0.61
C GLN A 23 14.89 0.13 0.54
N TYR A 24 15.17 -0.31 1.74
CA TYR A 24 14.95 0.40 2.99
C TYR A 24 16.21 0.35 3.82
N THR A 25 16.35 1.26 4.79
CA THR A 25 17.52 1.31 5.69
C THR A 25 17.53 0.18 6.73
N GLY A 26 16.41 -0.48 6.95
CA GLY A 26 16.20 -1.49 8.00
C GLY A 26 15.88 -0.87 9.37
N GLU A 27 15.82 0.47 9.48
CA GLU A 27 15.42 1.14 10.70
C GLU A 27 13.91 0.95 10.97
N PRO A 28 13.53 0.77 12.25
CA PRO A 28 12.11 0.72 12.62
C PRO A 28 11.40 2.02 12.22
N VAL A 29 10.15 1.92 11.78
CA VAL A 29 9.30 3.10 11.57
C VAL A 29 8.63 3.46 12.89
N GLU A 30 8.66 4.73 13.24
CA GLU A 30 8.08 5.26 14.46
C GLU A 30 6.56 5.00 14.50
N LYS A 31 6.06 4.66 15.69
CA LYS A 31 4.64 4.33 15.89
C LYS A 31 3.72 5.46 15.43
N GLU A 32 4.08 6.69 15.71
CA GLU A 32 3.31 7.89 15.36
C GLU A 32 3.17 8.05 13.84
N LEU A 33 4.20 7.69 13.08
CA LEU A 33 4.14 7.70 11.60
C LEU A 33 3.26 6.57 11.07
N LEU A 34 3.36 5.37 11.66
CA LEU A 34 2.51 4.24 11.31
C LEU A 34 1.03 4.53 11.61
N ASP A 35 0.74 5.11 12.79
CA ASP A 35 -0.62 5.50 13.17
C ASP A 35 -1.23 6.46 12.14
N ARG A 36 -0.48 7.46 11.67
CA ARG A 36 -0.93 8.39 10.62
C ARG A 36 -1.17 7.69 9.29
N ILE A 37 -0.35 6.72 8.92
CA ILE A 37 -0.54 5.94 7.68
C ILE A 37 -1.83 5.12 7.77
N VAL A 38 -2.06 4.45 8.90
CA VAL A 38 -3.27 3.66 9.16
C VAL A 38 -4.52 4.56 9.16
N GLU A 39 -4.47 5.70 9.86
CA GLU A 39 -5.56 6.68 9.89
C GLU A 39 -5.93 7.14 8.47
N ALA A 40 -4.94 7.45 7.64
CA ALA A 40 -5.18 7.84 6.25
C ALA A 40 -5.89 6.72 5.47
N GLY A 41 -5.50 5.46 5.67
CA GLY A 41 -6.17 4.31 5.06
C GLY A 41 -7.64 4.22 5.47
N LEU A 42 -7.93 4.34 6.77
CA LEU A 42 -9.30 4.28 7.31
C LEU A 42 -10.19 5.45 6.84
N LEU A 43 -9.59 6.56 6.40
CA LEU A 43 -10.30 7.70 5.80
C LEU A 43 -10.57 7.52 4.30
N ALA A 44 -10.03 6.47 3.65
CA ALA A 44 -10.26 6.22 2.24
C ALA A 44 -11.76 6.04 1.93
N PRO A 45 -12.26 6.46 0.77
CA PRO A 45 -13.65 6.24 0.40
C PRO A 45 -13.92 4.75 0.16
N SER A 46 -15.16 4.30 0.46
CA SER A 46 -15.63 2.97 0.15
C SER A 46 -17.04 2.99 -0.45
N GLY A 47 -17.42 1.96 -1.19
CA GLY A 47 -18.74 1.81 -1.76
C GLY A 47 -19.82 1.91 -0.68
N ARG A 48 -20.77 2.82 -0.82
CA ARG A 48 -21.86 3.08 0.15
C ARG A 48 -21.35 3.33 1.58
N ASN A 49 -20.08 3.67 1.75
CA ASN A 49 -19.39 3.85 3.03
C ASN A 49 -19.45 2.59 3.94
N ILE A 50 -19.37 1.40 3.36
CA ILE A 50 -19.48 0.10 4.07
C ILE A 50 -18.23 -0.20 4.89
N LYS A 51 -17.04 0.25 4.44
CA LYS A 51 -15.78 0.03 5.14
C LYS A 51 -15.51 -1.46 5.41
N PRO A 52 -15.27 -2.28 4.37
CA PRO A 52 -15.06 -3.71 4.53
C PRO A 52 -13.64 -4.08 4.97
N GLU A 53 -12.74 -3.09 5.01
CA GLU A 53 -11.32 -3.28 5.27
C GLU A 53 -11.01 -3.66 6.72
N GLU A 54 -10.06 -4.59 6.88
CA GLU A 54 -9.38 -4.92 8.13
C GLU A 54 -7.87 -4.82 7.91
N LEU A 55 -7.15 -4.27 8.86
CA LEU A 55 -5.72 -3.99 8.74
C LEU A 55 -4.92 -4.74 9.80
N ILE A 56 -3.81 -5.40 9.40
CA ILE A 56 -2.84 -5.98 10.33
C ILE A 56 -1.52 -5.23 10.15
N VAL A 57 -1.06 -4.54 11.19
CA VAL A 57 0.22 -3.83 11.21
C VAL A 57 1.28 -4.73 11.81
N VAL A 58 2.36 -4.97 11.07
CA VAL A 58 3.46 -5.87 11.44
C VAL A 58 4.74 -5.05 11.51
N THR A 59 5.40 -5.05 12.69
CA THR A 59 6.69 -4.38 12.93
C THR A 59 7.75 -5.34 13.47
N ASP A 60 7.38 -6.58 13.82
CA ASP A 60 8.33 -7.60 14.27
C ASP A 60 9.24 -8.03 13.09
N PRO A 61 10.57 -7.85 13.18
CA PRO A 61 11.50 -8.20 12.12
C PRO A 61 11.44 -9.68 11.71
N LYS A 62 11.13 -10.59 12.65
CA LYS A 62 10.99 -12.03 12.34
C LYS A 62 9.76 -12.29 11.48
N LEU A 63 8.64 -11.62 11.78
CA LEU A 63 7.44 -11.72 10.97
C LEU A 63 7.63 -11.04 9.61
N LEU A 64 8.36 -9.92 9.52
CA LEU A 64 8.70 -9.28 8.24
C LEU A 64 9.54 -10.20 7.36
N THR A 65 10.56 -10.88 7.94
CA THR A 65 11.34 -11.90 7.24
C THR A 65 10.46 -13.08 6.79
N GLN A 66 9.53 -13.54 7.63
CA GLN A 66 8.60 -14.59 7.23
C GLN A 66 7.68 -14.12 6.10
N LEU A 67 7.13 -12.91 6.17
CA LEU A 67 6.29 -12.32 5.14
C LEU A 67 7.03 -12.08 3.82
N SER A 68 8.37 -11.95 3.82
CA SER A 68 9.15 -11.83 2.58
C SER A 68 8.98 -13.04 1.66
N GLN A 69 8.58 -14.19 2.22
CA GLN A 69 8.32 -15.44 1.51
C GLN A 69 6.87 -15.60 1.04
N CYS A 70 5.98 -14.64 1.34
CA CYS A 70 4.57 -14.73 0.99
C CYS A 70 4.29 -14.70 -0.53
N ARG A 71 5.33 -14.39 -1.34
CA ARG A 71 5.29 -14.50 -2.79
C ARG A 71 6.58 -15.13 -3.33
N LYS A 72 6.47 -15.85 -4.45
CA LYS A 72 7.65 -16.35 -5.19
C LYS A 72 8.61 -15.23 -5.59
N ALA A 73 8.07 -14.06 -5.94
CA ALA A 73 8.84 -12.86 -6.27
C ALA A 73 8.06 -11.59 -5.96
N GLY A 74 8.77 -10.54 -5.53
CA GLY A 74 8.19 -9.20 -5.31
C GLY A 74 7.68 -8.95 -3.89
N SER A 75 8.08 -9.76 -2.89
CA SER A 75 7.89 -9.52 -1.45
C SER A 75 9.19 -9.47 -0.66
N GLN A 76 10.33 -9.80 -1.27
CA GLN A 76 11.65 -9.88 -0.61
C GLN A 76 12.07 -8.59 0.08
N MET A 77 11.56 -7.44 -0.38
CA MET A 77 11.81 -6.14 0.23
C MET A 77 11.33 -6.04 1.70
N LEU A 78 10.44 -6.94 2.14
CA LEU A 78 9.95 -6.96 3.52
C LEU A 78 11.04 -7.31 4.54
N GLU A 79 12.12 -7.99 4.14
CA GLU A 79 13.27 -8.29 5.03
C GLU A 79 13.97 -7.01 5.53
N GLY A 80 14.00 -5.96 4.70
CA GLY A 80 14.60 -4.68 5.04
C GLY A 80 13.60 -3.58 5.39
N ALA A 81 12.31 -3.88 5.39
CA ALA A 81 11.28 -2.90 5.72
C ALA A 81 11.18 -2.68 7.24
N GLY A 82 10.82 -1.45 7.66
CA GLY A 82 10.55 -1.16 9.06
C GLY A 82 9.15 -1.59 9.51
N ALA A 83 8.23 -1.77 8.55
CA ALA A 83 6.87 -2.26 8.80
C ALA A 83 6.23 -2.85 7.55
N CYS A 84 5.17 -3.64 7.78
CA CYS A 84 4.25 -4.11 6.75
C CYS A 84 2.81 -3.91 7.22
N ILE A 85 1.93 -3.40 6.37
CA ILE A 85 0.50 -3.32 6.63
C ILE A 85 -0.21 -4.27 5.67
N ILE A 86 -0.88 -5.29 6.20
CA ILE A 86 -1.67 -6.25 5.45
C ILE A 86 -3.09 -5.72 5.34
N VAL A 87 -3.63 -5.67 4.13
CA VAL A 87 -4.98 -5.19 3.85
C VAL A 87 -5.86 -6.37 3.49
N LEU A 88 -6.85 -6.61 4.34
CA LEU A 88 -7.87 -7.63 4.18
C LEU A 88 -9.21 -6.95 3.89
N GLY A 89 -10.09 -7.62 3.15
CA GLY A 89 -11.46 -7.18 2.91
C GLY A 89 -12.46 -8.24 3.30
N ASP A 90 -13.55 -7.84 3.95
CA ASP A 90 -14.67 -8.70 4.28
C ASP A 90 -15.57 -8.88 3.05
N GLU A 91 -15.47 -10.04 2.39
CA GLU A 91 -16.22 -10.33 1.17
C GLU A 91 -17.73 -10.52 1.42
N ASP A 92 -18.14 -10.77 2.67
CA ASP A 92 -19.55 -10.90 3.04
C ASP A 92 -20.25 -9.52 3.16
N LYS A 93 -19.48 -8.43 3.37
CA LYS A 93 -20.02 -7.07 3.51
C LYS A 93 -20.37 -6.42 2.17
N THR A 94 -19.56 -6.69 1.14
CA THR A 94 -19.72 -6.05 -0.17
C THR A 94 -19.00 -6.82 -1.28
N ASP A 95 -19.56 -6.79 -2.47
CA ASP A 95 -18.97 -7.35 -3.69
C ASP A 95 -17.83 -6.51 -4.29
N VAL A 96 -17.72 -5.23 -3.87
CA VAL A 96 -16.66 -4.30 -4.28
C VAL A 96 -15.55 -4.13 -3.22
N TRP A 97 -15.37 -5.14 -2.35
CA TRP A 97 -14.34 -5.10 -1.31
C TRP A 97 -12.92 -4.94 -1.87
N VAL A 98 -12.66 -5.42 -3.08
CA VAL A 98 -11.36 -5.30 -3.75
C VAL A 98 -11.04 -3.85 -4.06
N GLU A 99 -11.99 -3.13 -4.66
CA GLU A 99 -11.88 -1.72 -5.00
C GLU A 99 -11.76 -0.86 -3.73
N ASP A 100 -12.55 -1.18 -2.70
CA ASP A 100 -12.51 -0.48 -1.42
C ASP A 100 -11.14 -0.66 -0.73
N CYS A 101 -10.65 -1.89 -0.62
CA CYS A 101 -9.33 -2.19 -0.07
C CYS A 101 -8.17 -1.59 -0.91
N SER A 102 -8.35 -1.51 -2.24
CA SER A 102 -7.40 -0.85 -3.13
C SER A 102 -7.30 0.65 -2.85
N ASN A 103 -8.41 1.32 -2.55
CA ASN A 103 -8.42 2.73 -2.13
C ASN A 103 -7.70 2.91 -0.80
N VAL A 104 -7.91 2.02 0.16
CA VAL A 104 -7.25 2.03 1.46
C VAL A 104 -5.72 1.96 1.30
N ILE A 105 -5.23 0.95 0.59
CA ILE A 105 -3.77 0.76 0.44
C ILE A 105 -3.13 1.89 -0.37
N LEU A 106 -3.83 2.42 -1.40
CA LEU A 106 -3.34 3.56 -2.17
C LEU A 106 -3.24 4.83 -1.31
N THR A 107 -4.24 5.09 -0.46
CA THR A 107 -4.25 6.23 0.45
C THR A 107 -3.12 6.13 1.47
N MET A 108 -2.90 4.95 2.05
CA MET A 108 -1.75 4.69 2.93
C MET A 108 -0.41 4.89 2.21
N HIS A 109 -0.31 4.47 0.95
CA HIS A 109 0.90 4.66 0.14
C HIS A 109 1.21 6.13 -0.12
N TYR A 110 0.16 6.95 -0.33
CA TYR A 110 0.31 8.41 -0.44
C TYR A 110 0.75 9.03 0.89
N MET A 111 0.13 8.62 2.00
CA MET A 111 0.49 9.13 3.32
C MET A 111 1.94 8.79 3.67
N ALA A 112 2.39 7.55 3.47
CA ALA A 112 3.79 7.17 3.69
C ALA A 112 4.75 8.08 2.90
N SER A 113 4.46 8.33 1.62
CA SER A 113 5.28 9.22 0.79
C SER A 113 5.27 10.66 1.28
N SER A 114 4.13 11.19 1.76
CA SER A 114 4.03 12.55 2.29
C SER A 114 4.79 12.74 3.60
N LEU A 115 5.04 11.64 4.31
CA LEU A 115 5.83 11.61 5.55
C LEU A 115 7.33 11.39 5.29
N GLY A 116 7.76 11.34 4.02
CA GLY A 116 9.16 11.09 3.64
C GLY A 116 9.57 9.62 3.73
N LEU A 117 8.63 8.70 3.98
CA LEU A 117 8.88 7.26 4.01
C LEU A 117 8.78 6.65 2.61
N GLY A 118 9.58 5.61 2.38
CA GLY A 118 9.41 4.72 1.26
C GLY A 118 8.30 3.71 1.52
N SER A 119 7.54 3.37 0.48
CA SER A 119 6.58 2.27 0.55
C SER A 119 6.38 1.60 -0.80
N CYS A 120 5.87 0.37 -0.78
CA CYS A 120 5.58 -0.38 -2.00
C CYS A 120 4.35 -1.27 -1.80
N TRP A 121 3.43 -1.20 -2.76
CA TRP A 121 2.33 -2.15 -2.88
C TRP A 121 2.86 -3.53 -3.28
N ILE A 122 2.54 -4.55 -2.50
CA ILE A 122 2.84 -5.95 -2.75
C ILE A 122 1.51 -6.66 -2.98
N GLN A 123 1.21 -7.00 -4.23
CA GLN A 123 -0.03 -7.69 -4.56
C GLN A 123 -0.10 -9.05 -3.87
N GLY A 124 -1.16 -9.29 -3.08
CA GLY A 124 -1.40 -10.56 -2.40
C GLY A 124 -2.45 -11.41 -3.11
N ARG A 125 -3.57 -10.81 -3.45
CA ARG A 125 -4.70 -11.45 -4.14
C ARG A 125 -4.27 -12.10 -5.46
N ASN A 126 -4.70 -13.35 -5.68
CA ASN A 126 -4.36 -14.13 -6.87
C ASN A 126 -2.83 -14.30 -7.08
N ARG A 127 -2.07 -14.46 -6.00
CA ARG A 127 -0.64 -14.72 -6.04
C ARG A 127 -0.31 -16.00 -5.26
N VAL A 128 0.92 -16.48 -5.46
CA VAL A 128 1.44 -17.74 -4.92
C VAL A 128 2.69 -17.45 -4.11
N SER A 129 2.79 -18.09 -2.95
CA SER A 129 3.93 -18.01 -2.02
C SER A 129 5.15 -18.81 -2.52
N SER A 130 6.26 -18.70 -1.80
CA SER A 130 7.46 -19.52 -2.06
C SER A 130 7.24 -21.01 -1.79
N THR A 131 6.20 -21.37 -1.00
CA THR A 131 5.81 -22.76 -0.65
C THR A 131 4.73 -23.33 -1.56
N GLU A 132 4.42 -22.68 -2.68
CA GLU A 132 3.38 -23.06 -3.66
C GLU A 132 1.92 -22.88 -3.17
N ASP A 133 1.70 -22.50 -1.92
CA ASP A 133 0.37 -22.14 -1.42
C ASP A 133 -0.10 -20.80 -2.03
N SER A 134 -1.40 -20.51 -1.97
CA SER A 134 -1.83 -19.15 -2.27
C SER A 134 -1.20 -18.16 -1.27
N THR A 135 -0.87 -16.94 -1.71
CA THR A 135 -0.36 -15.91 -0.81
C THR A 135 -1.33 -15.67 0.36
N GLU A 136 -2.63 -15.74 0.11
CA GLU A 136 -3.66 -15.62 1.13
C GLU A 136 -3.57 -16.72 2.19
N ASP A 137 -3.49 -17.99 1.78
CA ASP A 137 -3.39 -19.11 2.73
C ASP A 137 -2.08 -19.07 3.52
N TYR A 138 -0.97 -18.72 2.86
CA TYR A 138 0.31 -18.52 3.53
C TYR A 138 0.21 -17.48 4.66
N ILE A 139 -0.38 -16.31 4.39
CA ILE A 139 -0.55 -15.24 5.38
C ILE A 139 -1.60 -15.63 6.43
N ARG A 140 -2.69 -16.30 6.04
CA ARG A 140 -3.72 -16.79 6.96
C ARG A 140 -3.16 -17.79 7.98
N ASN A 141 -2.23 -18.66 7.56
CA ASN A 141 -1.56 -19.60 8.46
C ASN A 141 -0.69 -18.89 9.52
N ILE A 142 -0.20 -17.68 9.24
CA ILE A 142 0.58 -16.88 10.20
C ILE A 142 -0.33 -16.11 11.16
N PHE A 143 -1.39 -15.47 10.65
CA PHE A 143 -2.20 -14.50 11.42
C PHE A 143 -3.59 -15.00 11.81
N HIS A 144 -4.02 -16.19 11.35
CA HIS A 144 -5.26 -16.88 11.73
C HIS A 144 -6.55 -16.06 11.57
N PHE A 145 -6.64 -15.19 10.54
CA PHE A 145 -7.85 -14.42 10.27
C PHE A 145 -8.98 -15.30 9.68
N PRO A 146 -10.27 -14.97 9.94
CA PRO A 146 -11.41 -15.76 9.48
C PRO A 146 -11.53 -15.83 7.96
N LYS A 147 -12.32 -16.82 7.47
CA LYS A 147 -12.41 -17.13 6.04
C LYS A 147 -13.09 -16.05 5.20
N ASN A 148 -14.02 -15.29 5.78
CA ASN A 148 -14.69 -14.18 5.11
C ASN A 148 -13.77 -12.97 4.90
N LEU A 149 -12.65 -12.88 5.62
CA LEU A 149 -11.62 -11.90 5.35
C LEU A 149 -10.69 -12.42 4.25
N ARG A 150 -10.63 -11.70 3.16
CA ARG A 150 -9.83 -12.03 1.97
C ARG A 150 -8.65 -11.08 1.85
N LEU A 151 -7.55 -11.61 1.40
CA LEU A 151 -6.34 -10.81 1.20
C LEU A 151 -6.41 -10.00 -0.10
N GLU A 152 -6.31 -8.66 -0.02
CA GLU A 152 -6.07 -7.83 -1.20
C GLU A 152 -4.58 -7.68 -1.47
N ALA A 153 -3.86 -7.03 -0.55
CA ALA A 153 -2.46 -6.72 -0.76
C ALA A 153 -1.75 -6.41 0.57
N LEU A 154 -0.43 -6.17 0.48
CA LEU A 154 0.39 -5.70 1.58
C LEU A 154 1.05 -4.38 1.17
N LEU A 155 1.27 -3.50 2.13
CA LEU A 155 2.08 -2.29 1.96
C LEU A 155 3.35 -2.44 2.79
N SER A 156 4.52 -2.56 2.15
CA SER A 156 5.79 -2.40 2.84
C SER A 156 6.06 -0.92 3.09
N VAL A 157 6.59 -0.59 4.27
CA VAL A 157 6.91 0.78 4.69
C VAL A 157 8.27 0.78 5.37
N GLY A 158 9.08 1.81 5.13
CA GLY A 158 10.38 1.96 5.78
C GLY A 158 11.08 3.26 5.46
N HIS A 159 12.12 3.57 6.23
CA HIS A 159 13.03 4.66 5.94
C HIS A 159 13.84 4.40 4.68
N ILE A 160 14.16 5.45 3.93
CA ILE A 160 14.89 5.39 2.66
C ILE A 160 16.08 6.35 2.71
N ASP A 161 17.17 5.94 2.10
CA ASP A 161 18.40 6.73 1.93
C ASP A 161 18.64 7.14 0.47
N GLN A 162 17.69 6.88 -0.42
CA GLN A 162 17.76 7.15 -1.85
C GLN A 162 16.56 7.99 -2.32
N THR A 163 16.77 8.76 -3.36
CA THR A 163 15.70 9.48 -4.07
C THR A 163 15.57 8.92 -5.49
N LEU A 164 14.36 8.56 -5.87
CA LEU A 164 14.05 8.14 -7.22
C LEU A 164 13.57 9.33 -8.05
N PRO A 165 13.91 9.42 -9.35
CA PRO A 165 13.48 10.54 -10.20
C PRO A 165 11.96 10.62 -10.27
N ALA A 166 11.43 11.85 -10.33
CA ALA A 166 10.01 12.08 -10.52
C ALA A 166 9.50 11.44 -11.83
N LYS A 167 8.21 11.14 -11.86
CA LYS A 167 7.54 10.67 -13.08
C LYS A 167 7.01 11.83 -13.87
N GLU A 168 7.00 11.68 -15.18
CA GLU A 168 6.36 12.60 -16.11
C GLU A 168 5.21 11.91 -16.83
N VAL A 169 4.20 12.69 -17.21
CA VAL A 169 3.13 12.23 -18.08
C VAL A 169 3.62 12.36 -19.52
N THR A 170 3.88 11.22 -20.16
CA THR A 170 4.34 11.19 -21.55
C THR A 170 3.17 11.32 -22.53
N GLU A 171 3.47 11.65 -23.78
CA GLU A 171 2.48 11.69 -24.86
C GLU A 171 1.79 10.32 -25.03
N GLU A 172 2.52 9.21 -24.88
CA GLU A 172 1.94 7.85 -24.90
C GLU A 172 0.88 7.65 -23.82
N LEU A 173 1.09 8.20 -22.62
CA LEU A 173 0.10 8.14 -21.55
C LEU A 173 -1.11 9.03 -21.84
N LEU A 174 -0.90 10.21 -22.43
CA LEU A 174 -1.99 11.10 -22.83
C LEU A 174 -2.87 10.48 -23.94
N ASN A 175 -2.29 9.69 -24.83
CA ASN A 175 -3.01 8.98 -25.89
C ASN A 175 -3.98 7.90 -25.37
N LYS A 176 -3.95 7.58 -24.05
CA LYS A 176 -4.94 6.71 -23.40
C LYS A 176 -6.21 7.44 -22.98
N VAL A 177 -6.24 8.75 -23.14
CA VAL A 177 -7.42 9.57 -22.83
C VAL A 177 -8.26 9.73 -24.09
N HIS A 178 -9.47 9.17 -24.06
CA HIS A 178 -10.40 9.21 -25.18
C HIS A 178 -11.57 10.14 -24.84
N THR A 179 -12.03 10.85 -25.88
CA THR A 179 -13.30 11.60 -25.84
C THR A 179 -14.34 10.90 -26.69
N PRO A 180 -15.66 11.12 -26.49
CA PRO A 180 -16.70 10.46 -27.28
C PRO A 180 -16.58 10.63 -28.79
N LYS A 181 -15.80 11.62 -29.27
CA LYS A 181 -15.53 11.85 -30.70
C LYS A 181 -14.28 11.11 -31.19
N GLY A 182 -13.50 10.46 -30.31
CA GLY A 182 -12.24 9.81 -30.62
C GLY A 182 -12.13 8.35 -30.16
N LEU A 183 -13.25 7.70 -29.79
CA LEU A 183 -13.34 6.26 -29.56
C LEU A 183 -13.73 5.54 -30.86
#